data_d9be75c4db4efd2475487b0a23d8578a
#
_entry.id   d9be75c4db4efd2475487b0a23d8578a
#
_cell.length_a   1.000
_cell.length_b   1.000
_cell.length_c   1.000
_cell.angle_alpha   90.00
_cell.angle_beta   90.00
_cell.angle_gamma   90.00
#
_symmetry.space_group_name_H-M   'P 1'
#
loop_
_entity.id
_entity.type
_entity.pdbx_description
1 polymer ?
#
loop_
_entity_poly.entity_id
_entity_poly.type
_entity_poly.pdbx_seq_one_letter_code
_entity_poly.pdbx_strand_id
1 'polypeptide(L)'
;MHSRGFIFLGVVLIFLGAFSLLELLFDIDFSDFIFPVALILIGLWAIFRPNFSRNGRPVDVVLFGGRKLRGAWEVKPREFWTLIGDTDFDFSLAVLPEGETVIEINYLIGDVKINIPPSFALMVSTHGALYSTNWMGTKKDFFFSGEARSTPDYASAARRVRLEVTQMIGEVKVNY
;
A
#
# COMPACT_ATOMS: atom_id res chain seq x y z
N MET A 1 -18.54 1.96 -24.74
CA MET A 1 -17.27 1.91 -23.98
C MET A 1 -16.63 0.51 -23.96
N HIS A 2 -16.80 -0.31 -25.00
CA HIS A 2 -16.30 -1.71 -25.05
C HIS A 2 -15.01 -1.89 -25.87
N SER A 3 -14.50 -0.83 -26.51
CA SER A 3 -13.37 -0.97 -27.45
C SER A 3 -11.99 -1.22 -26.79
N ARG A 4 -11.77 -0.75 -25.58
CA ARG A 4 -10.47 -0.91 -24.89
C ARG A 4 -10.18 -2.35 -24.47
N GLY A 5 -11.20 -3.11 -24.13
CA GLY A 5 -11.06 -4.54 -23.80
C GLY A 5 -10.70 -5.39 -25.02
N PHE A 6 -11.31 -5.08 -26.18
CA PHE A 6 -11.01 -5.79 -27.43
C PHE A 6 -9.61 -5.46 -27.97
N ILE A 7 -9.14 -4.22 -27.80
CA ILE A 7 -7.77 -3.83 -28.15
C ILE A 7 -6.76 -4.58 -27.27
N PHE A 8 -7.02 -4.67 -25.97
CA PHE A 8 -6.16 -5.42 -25.05
C PHE A 8 -6.12 -6.91 -25.39
N LEU A 9 -7.29 -7.50 -25.67
CA LEU A 9 -7.37 -8.91 -26.10
C LEU A 9 -6.61 -9.14 -27.41
N GLY A 10 -6.73 -8.23 -28.38
CA GLY A 10 -6.01 -8.29 -29.65
C GLY A 10 -4.48 -8.22 -29.46
N VAL A 11 -4.01 -7.33 -28.60
CA VAL A 11 -2.57 -7.21 -28.28
C VAL A 11 -2.06 -8.49 -27.64
N VAL A 12 -2.79 -9.07 -26.68
CA VAL A 12 -2.41 -10.34 -26.03
C VAL A 12 -2.34 -11.48 -27.03
N LEU A 13 -3.33 -11.58 -27.95
CA LEU A 13 -3.34 -12.60 -29.00
C LEU A 13 -2.18 -12.44 -29.99
N ILE A 14 -1.82 -11.20 -30.35
CA ILE A 14 -0.66 -10.94 -31.22
C ILE A 14 0.64 -11.36 -30.53
N PHE A 15 0.80 -11.06 -29.23
CA PHE A 15 1.97 -11.49 -28.46
C PHE A 15 2.07 -13.00 -28.34
N LEU A 16 0.96 -13.69 -28.06
CA LEU A 16 0.92 -15.15 -28.02
C LEU A 16 1.26 -15.78 -29.38
N GLY A 17 0.74 -15.22 -30.46
CA GLY A 17 1.03 -15.69 -31.82
C GLY A 17 2.49 -15.44 -32.21
N ALA A 18 3.05 -14.28 -31.92
CA ALA A 18 4.46 -13.99 -32.16
C ALA A 18 5.39 -14.90 -31.35
N PHE A 19 5.04 -15.19 -30.11
CA PHE A 19 5.79 -16.09 -29.22
C PHE A 19 5.78 -17.52 -29.76
N SER A 20 4.61 -18.02 -30.24
CA SER A 20 4.49 -19.33 -30.85
C SER A 20 5.27 -19.48 -32.19
N LEU A 21 5.38 -18.38 -32.94
CA LEU A 21 6.22 -18.35 -34.16
C LEU A 21 7.73 -18.39 -33.81
N LEU A 22 8.15 -17.72 -32.71
CA LEU A 22 9.53 -17.78 -32.24
C LEU A 22 9.91 -19.18 -31.76
N GLU A 23 9.01 -19.87 -31.08
CA GLU A 23 9.19 -21.28 -30.66
C GLU A 23 9.47 -22.19 -31.86
N LEU A 24 8.68 -22.02 -32.92
CA LEU A 24 8.83 -22.80 -34.16
C LEU A 24 10.14 -22.51 -34.91
N LEU A 25 10.63 -21.25 -34.85
CA LEU A 25 11.82 -20.78 -35.56
C LEU A 25 13.13 -21.13 -34.84
N PHE A 26 13.12 -21.17 -33.52
CA PHE A 26 14.34 -21.32 -32.71
C PHE A 26 14.46 -22.67 -32.00
N ASP A 27 13.48 -23.59 -32.19
CA ASP A 27 13.44 -24.92 -31.56
C ASP A 27 13.62 -24.83 -29.99
N ILE A 28 13.12 -23.74 -29.39
CA ILE A 28 13.20 -23.49 -27.96
C ILE A 28 11.83 -23.83 -27.37
N ASP A 29 11.83 -24.73 -26.38
CA ASP A 29 10.60 -25.13 -25.68
C ASP A 29 10.18 -24.04 -24.71
N PHE A 30 9.37 -23.07 -25.15
CA PHE A 30 8.88 -21.97 -24.35
C PHE A 30 7.73 -22.36 -23.42
N SER A 31 7.21 -23.61 -23.54
CA SER A 31 6.06 -24.04 -22.73
C SER A 31 6.35 -23.94 -21.22
N ASP A 32 7.59 -24.22 -20.81
CA ASP A 32 8.03 -24.17 -19.42
C ASP A 32 8.10 -22.73 -18.87
N PHE A 33 8.21 -21.74 -19.75
CA PHE A 33 8.25 -20.31 -19.35
C PHE A 33 6.89 -19.63 -19.39
N ILE A 34 5.90 -20.19 -20.08
CA ILE A 34 4.57 -19.57 -20.22
C ILE A 34 3.91 -19.41 -18.85
N PHE A 35 3.96 -20.43 -18.01
CA PHE A 35 3.36 -20.40 -16.68
C PHE A 35 4.01 -19.38 -15.74
N PRO A 36 5.35 -19.32 -15.57
CA PRO A 36 5.99 -18.26 -14.77
C PRO A 36 5.74 -16.86 -15.33
N VAL A 37 5.80 -16.68 -16.64
CA VAL A 37 5.55 -15.37 -17.28
C VAL A 37 4.09 -14.94 -17.09
N ALA A 38 3.13 -15.86 -17.22
CA ALA A 38 1.72 -15.56 -16.96
C ALA A 38 1.48 -15.14 -15.50
N LEU A 39 2.12 -15.81 -14.53
CA LEU A 39 2.05 -15.45 -13.12
C LEU A 39 2.63 -14.06 -12.88
N ILE A 40 3.77 -13.73 -13.48
CA ILE A 40 4.38 -12.39 -13.40
C ILE A 40 3.44 -11.34 -13.99
N LEU A 41 2.86 -11.58 -15.15
CA LEU A 41 1.93 -10.65 -15.80
C LEU A 41 0.64 -10.46 -15.01
N ILE A 42 0.10 -11.53 -14.43
CA ILE A 42 -1.07 -11.46 -13.53
C ILE A 42 -0.72 -10.67 -12.27
N GLY A 43 0.45 -10.89 -11.68
CA GLY A 43 0.95 -10.14 -10.53
C GLY A 43 1.14 -8.66 -10.85
N LEU A 44 1.79 -8.34 -11.95
CA LEU A 44 1.94 -6.96 -12.45
C LEU A 44 0.57 -6.32 -12.73
N TRP A 45 -0.32 -7.02 -13.40
CA TRP A 45 -1.67 -6.53 -13.66
C TRP A 45 -2.45 -6.28 -12.38
N ALA A 46 -2.34 -7.16 -11.37
CA ALA A 46 -2.96 -6.95 -10.07
C ALA A 46 -2.40 -5.72 -9.34
N ILE A 47 -1.09 -5.46 -9.46
CA ILE A 47 -0.42 -4.30 -8.87
C ILE A 47 -0.79 -3.00 -9.63
N PHE A 48 -0.82 -3.04 -10.96
CA PHE A 48 -1.09 -1.88 -11.80
C PHE A 48 -2.56 -1.66 -12.15
N ARG A 49 -3.48 -2.39 -11.53
CA ARG A 49 -4.91 -2.16 -11.72
C ARG A 49 -5.29 -0.74 -11.28
N PRO A 50 -5.63 0.19 -12.20
CA PRO A 50 -5.87 1.61 -11.87
C PRO A 50 -7.19 1.86 -11.12
N ASN A 51 -7.88 0.83 -10.65
CA ASN A 51 -9.21 0.91 -10.06
C ASN A 51 -9.24 0.72 -8.53
N PHE A 52 -8.13 0.96 -7.84
CA PHE A 52 -8.13 0.86 -6.38
C PHE A 52 -8.57 2.15 -5.65
N SER A 53 -9.06 3.14 -6.34
CA SER A 53 -9.76 4.25 -5.67
C SER A 53 -11.17 3.80 -5.27
N ARG A 54 -11.28 3.08 -4.18
CA ARG A 54 -12.57 2.58 -3.66
C ARG A 54 -13.51 3.72 -3.22
N ASN A 55 -13.01 4.94 -3.04
CA ASN A 55 -13.76 6.10 -2.56
C ASN A 55 -13.33 7.45 -3.17
N GLY A 56 -12.79 7.47 -4.40
CA GLY A 56 -12.36 8.75 -5.03
C GLY A 56 -11.13 9.39 -4.36
N ARG A 57 -10.38 8.65 -3.54
CA ARG A 57 -9.16 9.14 -2.88
C ARG A 57 -7.99 9.08 -3.86
N PRO A 58 -7.09 10.07 -3.84
CA PRO A 58 -5.87 10.01 -4.64
C PRO A 58 -5.01 8.83 -4.17
N VAL A 59 -4.57 8.02 -5.13
CA VAL A 59 -3.69 6.86 -4.89
C VAL A 59 -2.27 7.23 -5.30
N ASP A 60 -1.35 7.09 -4.38
CA ASP A 60 0.08 7.30 -4.59
C ASP A 60 0.81 5.97 -4.63
N VAL A 61 1.35 5.58 -5.78
CA VAL A 61 2.09 4.32 -5.94
C VAL A 61 3.58 4.59 -6.01
N VAL A 62 4.35 3.89 -5.17
CA VAL A 62 5.81 3.85 -5.21
C VAL A 62 6.26 2.40 -5.17
N LEU A 63 7.03 1.98 -6.18
CA LEU A 63 7.52 0.60 -6.20
C LEU A 63 8.69 0.41 -5.23
N PHE A 64 9.67 1.33 -5.25
CA PHE A 64 10.85 1.26 -4.40
C PHE A 64 11.17 2.62 -3.81
N GLY A 65 11.50 2.66 -2.52
CA GLY A 65 11.94 3.88 -1.85
C GLY A 65 11.11 4.27 -0.65
N GLY A 66 11.59 5.27 0.08
CA GLY A 66 10.94 5.80 1.28
C GLY A 66 10.24 7.12 1.05
N ARG A 67 9.23 7.40 1.86
CA ARG A 67 8.54 8.69 1.92
C ARG A 67 8.73 9.33 3.28
N LYS A 68 8.82 10.66 3.26
CA LYS A 68 8.88 11.45 4.49
C LYS A 68 7.87 12.58 4.39
N LEU A 69 6.82 12.53 5.19
CA LEU A 69 5.84 13.59 5.32
C LEU A 69 6.13 14.33 6.63
N ARG A 70 6.82 15.46 6.53
CA ARG A 70 7.27 16.25 7.67
C ARG A 70 6.95 17.74 7.48
N GLY A 71 6.93 18.48 8.58
CA GLY A 71 6.66 19.91 8.56
C GLY A 71 5.16 20.24 8.48
N ALA A 72 4.83 21.42 7.97
CA ALA A 72 3.44 21.87 7.84
C ALA A 72 2.79 21.28 6.59
N TRP A 73 2.30 20.05 6.68
CA TRP A 73 1.55 19.41 5.60
C TRP A 73 0.09 19.21 5.96
N GLU A 74 -0.78 19.29 4.98
CA GLU A 74 -2.22 19.11 5.16
C GLU A 74 -2.56 17.62 5.10
N VAL A 75 -3.21 17.13 6.17
CA VAL A 75 -3.66 15.74 6.26
C VAL A 75 -4.93 15.58 5.43
N LYS A 76 -4.81 14.83 4.33
CA LYS A 76 -5.93 14.54 3.41
C LYS A 76 -6.17 13.03 3.32
N PRO A 77 -7.40 12.60 3.06
CA PRO A 77 -7.67 11.20 2.75
C PRO A 77 -6.84 10.76 1.55
N ARG A 78 -6.00 9.77 1.73
CA ARG A 78 -5.08 9.24 0.70
C ARG A 78 -4.91 7.75 0.85
N GLU A 79 -4.51 7.13 -0.25
CA GLU A 79 -4.12 5.75 -0.31
C GLU A 79 -2.68 5.64 -0.82
N PHE A 80 -1.82 5.00 -0.06
CA PHE A 80 -0.42 4.76 -0.40
C PHE A 80 -0.20 3.29 -0.72
N TRP A 81 0.43 3.04 -1.85
CA TRP A 81 0.90 1.71 -2.25
C TRP A 81 2.41 1.73 -2.39
N THR A 82 3.08 0.86 -1.64
CA THR A 82 4.54 0.73 -1.71
C THR A 82 4.89 -0.74 -1.75
N LEU A 83 5.70 -1.14 -2.75
CA LEU A 83 6.16 -2.51 -2.83
C LEU A 83 7.26 -2.76 -1.79
N ILE A 84 8.35 -2.01 -1.85
CA ILE A 84 9.45 -2.09 -0.88
C ILE A 84 9.86 -0.67 -0.49
N GLY A 85 9.76 -0.33 0.79
CA GLY A 85 10.18 0.98 1.27
C GLY A 85 9.53 1.38 2.59
N ASP A 86 10.01 2.49 3.15
CA ASP A 86 9.57 2.99 4.45
C ASP A 86 8.75 4.27 4.29
N THR A 87 7.81 4.50 5.19
CA THR A 87 7.16 5.81 5.29
C THR A 87 7.28 6.39 6.70
N ASP A 88 7.67 7.65 6.75
CA ASP A 88 7.85 8.42 7.97
C ASP A 88 6.82 9.56 7.99
N PHE A 89 5.83 9.44 8.87
CA PHE A 89 4.81 10.45 9.11
C PHE A 89 5.17 11.25 10.36
N ASP A 90 5.35 12.54 10.21
CA ASP A 90 5.50 13.46 11.31
C ASP A 90 4.28 14.39 11.38
N PHE A 91 3.46 14.18 12.38
CA PHE A 91 2.23 14.94 12.60
C PHE A 91 2.44 16.14 13.54
N SER A 92 3.67 16.43 13.97
CA SER A 92 3.95 17.51 14.94
C SER A 92 3.48 18.88 14.46
N LEU A 93 3.59 19.16 13.16
CA LEU A 93 3.17 20.42 12.53
C LEU A 93 2.09 20.21 11.46
N ALA A 94 1.48 19.04 11.41
CA ALA A 94 0.48 18.70 10.42
C ALA A 94 -0.83 19.47 10.66
N VAL A 95 -1.46 19.92 9.57
CA VAL A 95 -2.74 20.61 9.61
C VAL A 95 -3.86 19.58 9.40
N LEU A 96 -4.68 19.37 10.44
CA LEU A 96 -5.80 18.44 10.39
C LEU A 96 -7.10 19.16 10.01
N PRO A 97 -7.83 18.63 9.03
CA PRO A 97 -9.21 19.06 8.76
C PRO A 97 -10.13 18.66 9.92
N GLU A 98 -11.32 19.24 9.96
CA GLU A 98 -12.36 18.80 10.88
C GLU A 98 -12.88 17.42 10.53
N GLY A 99 -13.21 16.63 11.57
CA GLY A 99 -13.72 15.28 11.43
C GLY A 99 -12.61 14.21 11.43
N GLU A 100 -12.92 13.08 10.83
CA GLU A 100 -12.03 11.94 10.74
C GLU A 100 -11.36 11.87 9.36
N THR A 101 -10.05 11.88 9.33
CA THR A 101 -9.27 11.68 8.09
C THR A 101 -8.69 10.28 8.08
N VAL A 102 -9.03 9.51 7.04
CA VAL A 102 -8.53 8.15 6.85
C VAL A 102 -7.41 8.14 5.82
N ILE A 103 -6.27 7.58 6.20
CA ILE A 103 -5.13 7.33 5.33
C ILE A 103 -4.91 5.82 5.27
N GLU A 104 -4.95 5.27 4.06
CA GLU A 104 -4.70 3.86 3.81
C GLU A 104 -3.26 3.66 3.32
N ILE A 105 -2.57 2.69 3.88
CA ILE A 105 -1.16 2.43 3.63
C ILE A 105 -0.99 0.94 3.34
N ASN A 106 -0.59 0.61 2.12
CA ASN A 106 -0.44 -0.76 1.67
C ASN A 106 1.03 -1.04 1.31
N TYR A 107 1.65 -1.98 2.03
CA TYR A 107 3.02 -2.41 1.82
C TYR A 107 3.12 -3.90 1.51
N LEU A 108 4.06 -4.25 0.64
CA LEU A 108 4.54 -5.62 0.59
C LEU A 108 5.63 -5.83 1.65
N ILE A 109 6.68 -5.00 1.62
CA ILE A 109 7.78 -5.02 2.61
C ILE A 109 8.12 -3.59 2.98
N GLY A 110 8.07 -3.24 4.27
CA GLY A 110 8.47 -1.91 4.70
C GLY A 110 7.98 -1.52 6.09
N ASP A 111 8.57 -0.45 6.60
CA ASP A 111 8.29 0.06 7.92
C ASP A 111 7.51 1.38 7.85
N VAL A 112 6.57 1.53 8.76
CA VAL A 112 5.81 2.77 8.95
C VAL A 112 6.20 3.39 10.28
N LYS A 113 6.82 4.58 10.22
CA LYS A 113 7.15 5.37 11.40
C LYS A 113 6.18 6.53 11.53
N ILE A 114 5.61 6.70 12.70
CA ILE A 114 4.59 7.69 13.00
C ILE A 114 5.02 8.46 14.23
N ASN A 115 5.28 9.75 14.07
CA ASN A 115 5.58 10.66 15.17
C ASN A 115 4.38 11.58 15.41
N ILE A 116 3.86 11.59 16.63
CA ILE A 116 2.68 12.35 17.00
C ILE A 116 2.95 13.26 18.19
N PRO A 117 2.36 14.46 18.28
CA PRO A 117 2.38 15.25 19.51
C PRO A 117 1.50 14.60 20.60
N PRO A 118 1.74 14.87 21.89
CA PRO A 118 1.06 14.20 23.01
C PRO A 118 -0.47 14.27 23.00
N SER A 119 -1.06 15.32 22.43
CA SER A 119 -2.53 15.53 22.36
C SER A 119 -3.13 15.09 21.01
N PHE A 120 -2.41 14.30 20.23
CA PHE A 120 -2.87 13.91 18.89
C PHE A 120 -3.84 12.73 18.94
N ALA A 121 -5.00 12.91 18.31
CA ALA A 121 -6.03 11.88 18.22
C ALA A 121 -5.73 10.95 17.04
N LEU A 122 -5.08 9.83 17.32
CA LEU A 122 -4.67 8.83 16.34
C LEU A 122 -5.28 7.46 16.63
N MET A 123 -5.77 6.81 15.59
CA MET A 123 -6.05 5.37 15.58
C MET A 123 -5.22 4.71 14.47
N VAL A 124 -4.55 3.62 14.81
CA VAL A 124 -3.82 2.80 13.85
C VAL A 124 -4.42 1.41 13.85
N SER A 125 -4.90 0.98 12.70
CA SER A 125 -5.37 -0.38 12.45
C SER A 125 -4.37 -1.05 11.53
N THR A 126 -3.68 -2.09 12.02
CA THR A 126 -2.66 -2.80 11.26
C THR A 126 -3.13 -4.21 10.96
N HIS A 127 -2.97 -4.62 9.72
CA HIS A 127 -3.24 -5.99 9.25
C HIS A 127 -2.04 -6.50 8.48
N GLY A 128 -1.69 -7.78 8.64
CA GLY A 128 -0.55 -8.29 7.89
C GLY A 128 -0.24 -9.76 8.12
N ALA A 129 0.80 -10.22 7.41
CA ALA A 129 1.25 -11.61 7.51
C ALA A 129 2.33 -11.78 8.59
N LEU A 130 3.42 -11.03 8.51
CA LEU A 130 4.55 -11.06 9.45
C LEU A 130 4.90 -9.63 9.82
N TYR A 131 4.40 -9.14 10.94
CA TYR A 131 4.67 -7.76 11.30
C TYR A 131 4.82 -7.57 12.80
N SER A 132 5.48 -6.47 13.16
CA SER A 132 5.55 -6.02 14.54
C SER A 132 4.93 -4.63 14.68
N THR A 133 4.34 -4.37 15.83
CA THR A 133 3.92 -3.03 16.22
C THR A 133 4.74 -2.56 17.41
N ASN A 134 5.21 -1.34 17.35
CA ASN A 134 5.87 -0.69 18.47
C ASN A 134 5.08 0.57 18.83
N TRP A 135 4.23 0.43 19.81
CA TRP A 135 3.39 1.51 20.29
C TRP A 135 4.01 2.15 21.53
N MET A 136 4.62 3.33 21.33
CA MET A 136 5.21 4.13 22.44
C MET A 136 6.15 3.28 23.32
N GLY A 137 7.04 2.50 22.69
CA GLY A 137 7.99 1.63 23.39
C GLY A 137 7.49 0.21 23.71
N THR A 138 6.19 -0.06 23.55
CA THR A 138 5.66 -1.42 23.72
C THR A 138 5.64 -2.16 22.40
N LYS A 139 6.53 -3.14 22.24
CA LYS A 139 6.63 -3.97 21.03
C LYS A 139 5.78 -5.24 21.15
N LYS A 140 5.10 -5.58 20.05
CA LYS A 140 4.39 -6.85 19.87
C LYS A 140 4.61 -7.36 18.45
N ASP A 141 4.78 -8.66 18.32
CA ASP A 141 4.93 -9.34 17.04
C ASP A 141 3.64 -10.10 16.72
N PHE A 142 3.29 -10.10 15.42
CA PHE A 142 2.05 -10.66 14.91
C PHE A 142 2.30 -11.55 13.70
N PHE A 143 1.48 -12.61 13.62
CA PHE A 143 1.50 -13.53 12.51
C PHE A 143 0.07 -13.75 12.02
N PHE A 144 -0.19 -13.42 10.74
CA PHE A 144 -1.51 -13.47 10.08
C PHE A 144 -2.66 -12.97 10.95
N SER A 145 -2.53 -11.74 11.43
CA SER A 145 -3.51 -11.15 12.34
C SER A 145 -3.70 -9.65 12.08
N GLY A 146 -4.63 -9.05 12.82
CA GLY A 146 -4.84 -7.61 12.83
C GLY A 146 -4.86 -7.07 14.26
N GLU A 147 -4.33 -5.88 14.46
CA GLU A 147 -4.39 -5.12 15.71
C GLU A 147 -4.87 -3.70 15.43
N ALA A 148 -5.72 -3.17 16.30
CA ALA A 148 -6.10 -1.77 16.27
C ALA A 148 -5.79 -1.13 17.63
N ARG A 149 -5.13 0.03 17.59
CA ARG A 149 -4.82 0.84 18.78
C ARG A 149 -5.14 2.29 18.53
N SER A 150 -5.59 2.97 19.57
CA SER A 150 -5.87 4.41 19.53
C SER A 150 -5.28 5.12 20.73
N THR A 151 -5.03 6.42 20.53
CA THR A 151 -4.75 7.33 21.66
C THR A 151 -6.03 7.54 22.49
N PRO A 152 -5.91 7.88 23.79
CA PRO A 152 -7.07 8.05 24.67
C PRO A 152 -8.10 9.06 24.15
N ASP A 153 -7.63 10.12 23.52
CA ASP A 153 -8.47 11.25 23.08
C ASP A 153 -9.15 10.99 21.72
N TYR A 154 -8.88 9.87 21.06
CA TYR A 154 -9.37 9.60 19.71
C TYR A 154 -10.90 9.66 19.59
N ALA A 155 -11.63 9.11 20.56
CA ALA A 155 -13.09 9.03 20.52
C ALA A 155 -13.79 10.39 20.68
N SER A 156 -13.16 11.31 21.43
CA SER A 156 -13.73 12.62 21.79
C SER A 156 -13.24 13.78 20.94
N ALA A 157 -12.14 13.58 20.19
CA ALA A 157 -11.52 14.64 19.41
C ALA A 157 -12.35 15.04 18.19
N ALA A 158 -12.51 16.35 17.99
CA ALA A 158 -13.17 16.90 16.80
C ALA A 158 -12.34 16.72 15.52
N ARG A 159 -11.03 16.59 15.66
CA ARG A 159 -10.08 16.34 14.56
C ARG A 159 -9.27 15.10 14.89
N ARG A 160 -9.38 14.08 14.08
CA ARG A 160 -8.74 12.80 14.32
C ARG A 160 -8.24 12.13 13.05
N VAL A 161 -7.20 11.34 13.16
CA VAL A 161 -6.60 10.61 12.04
C VAL A 161 -6.73 9.12 12.30
N ARG A 162 -7.17 8.41 11.27
CA ARG A 162 -7.20 6.96 11.23
C ARG A 162 -6.23 6.46 10.18
N LEU A 163 -5.23 5.70 10.58
CA LEU A 163 -4.30 5.02 9.70
C LEU A 163 -4.70 3.56 9.58
N GLU A 164 -4.95 3.12 8.36
CA GLU A 164 -5.20 1.71 8.03
C GLU A 164 -3.95 1.18 7.32
N VAL A 165 -3.17 0.35 8.01
CA VAL A 165 -1.92 -0.19 7.51
C VAL A 165 -2.10 -1.66 7.17
N THR A 166 -1.91 -2.00 5.90
CA THR A 166 -1.86 -3.38 5.41
C THR A 166 -0.45 -3.68 4.94
N GLN A 167 0.19 -4.69 5.52
CA GLN A 167 1.57 -5.05 5.17
C GLN A 167 1.79 -6.56 5.20
N MET A 168 2.64 -7.07 4.30
CA MET A 168 3.04 -8.46 4.38
C MET A 168 4.17 -8.66 5.39
N ILE A 169 5.20 -7.83 5.32
CA ILE A 169 6.36 -7.89 6.23
C ILE A 169 6.78 -6.48 6.62
N GLY A 170 6.92 -6.20 7.93
CA GLY A 170 7.41 -4.90 8.38
C GLY A 170 7.09 -4.54 9.83
N GLU A 171 7.42 -3.30 10.19
CA GLU A 171 7.14 -2.75 11.52
C GLU A 171 6.30 -1.47 11.42
N VAL A 172 5.30 -1.35 12.30
CA VAL A 172 4.58 -0.08 12.52
C VAL A 172 5.02 0.48 13.86
N LYS A 173 5.67 1.63 13.82
CA LYS A 173 6.21 2.30 15.02
C LYS A 173 5.53 3.63 15.26
N VAL A 174 4.93 3.78 16.44
CA VAL A 174 4.30 5.04 16.90
C VAL A 174 5.09 5.60 18.07
N ASN A 175 5.54 6.85 17.92
CA ASN A 175 6.29 7.58 18.94
C ASN A 175 5.63 8.94 19.23
N TYR A 176 5.95 9.53 20.39
CA TYR A 176 5.73 10.94 20.69
C TYR A 176 6.88 11.79 20.17
#